data_009d24802c79315e8600ac0acf2cf83a
#
_entry.id   009d24802c79315e8600ac0acf2cf83a
#
_cell.length_a   1.000
_cell.length_b   1.000
_cell.length_c   1.000
_cell.angle_alpha   90.00
_cell.angle_beta   90.00
_cell.angle_gamma   90.00
#
_symmetry.space_group_name_H-M   'P 1'
#
loop_
_entity.id
_entity.type
_entity.pdbx_description
1 polymer ?
#
loop_
_entity_poly.entity_id
_entity_poly.type
_entity_poly.pdbx_seq_one_letter_code
_entity_poly.pdbx_strand_id
1 'polypeptide(L)'
;MQITVNPLLQTAKPSQRPSRELAVSRGVLLSSRTNHAAKSLRQSSLAIVRQNDSTALNGDPRPRLTALRSELRALASSTRLSPNTLLMRAWRSLIELRIDEALAAVAQFEDESARADALVAARSGEFAGVLRALLLVLKSRDHATVRAALAVLESRHRSGGKSPTLTAALRIGYWKVQDFDRYYAVPRLNHAVPTHRGTHGLATIVGPTFEAVVEAEQLRLAVATRLARSAHERAVSRFGKRSPVTARAAGVLAELLYEEGHCAGLDALVMESLAAVRTSGDHESALQGYRVLTRLAARRGDTEFAFLVLKEAEVLAAARDWPEMMAESLMLRAQLLLQEGRTRDAAICIERIETLPRELSSDDALQATLAFARAQLLAATGEERRAATIFRELQAASSGKRNNYWALQISVRLADALLACGDHAEGRAILVQALQVGARAGVYQTFVEAGAQVAELLFSLHHATPQDRRLPPELRPYIESILAERAQQRARTLPARASRVTESLSPREHSVLRSMSRGLSNKRIAQELQIAPETVKSHVKGIFIKLAVQTRAHAVSTAGALGLL
;
A
#
# COMPACT_ATOMS: atom_id res chain seq x y z
N MET A 1 -11.29 40.12 -42.65
CA MET A 1 -10.01 40.54 -42.05
C MET A 1 -9.15 39.33 -41.98
N GLN A 2 -8.19 39.24 -42.90
CA GLN A 2 -7.26 38.14 -43.10
C GLN A 2 -6.21 38.16 -41.99
N ILE A 3 -5.95 37.01 -41.35
CA ILE A 3 -4.78 36.82 -40.49
C ILE A 3 -3.86 35.85 -41.21
N THR A 4 -2.70 36.38 -41.58
CA THR A 4 -1.58 35.78 -42.28
C THR A 4 -0.99 34.60 -41.51
N VAL A 5 -0.85 33.45 -42.19
CA VAL A 5 -0.13 32.26 -41.75
C VAL A 5 1.36 32.44 -42.03
N ASN A 6 2.21 32.23 -41.07
CA ASN A 6 3.66 32.30 -41.16
C ASN A 6 4.22 30.95 -41.69
N PRO A 7 5.00 30.89 -42.80
CA PRO A 7 5.50 29.68 -43.42
C PRO A 7 6.94 29.38 -42.94
N LEU A 8 7.10 28.63 -41.85
CA LEU A 8 8.40 28.04 -41.47
C LEU A 8 8.20 26.65 -40.82
N LEU A 9 7.72 25.69 -41.63
CA LEU A 9 7.80 24.27 -41.35
C LEU A 9 7.86 23.47 -42.64
N GLN A 10 8.99 23.55 -43.31
CA GLN A 10 9.39 22.54 -44.28
C GLN A 10 10.85 22.17 -44.04
N THR A 11 11.07 20.85 -44.06
CA THR A 11 12.32 20.09 -44.04
C THR A 11 12.79 19.54 -42.69
N ALA A 12 12.21 18.42 -42.27
CA ALA A 12 12.95 17.40 -41.58
C ALA A 12 12.56 16.02 -42.13
N LYS A 13 13.51 15.39 -42.81
CA LYS A 13 13.41 14.02 -43.32
C LYS A 13 13.18 13.03 -42.19
N PRO A 14 12.43 11.94 -42.35
CA PRO A 14 12.22 10.93 -41.31
C PRO A 14 13.53 10.15 -41.09
N SER A 15 14.12 10.34 -39.93
CA SER A 15 15.22 9.51 -39.46
C SER A 15 14.67 8.16 -38.99
N GLN A 16 15.34 7.14 -39.42
CA GLN A 16 15.13 5.71 -39.28
C GLN A 16 14.63 5.29 -37.89
N ARG A 17 13.60 4.44 -37.89
CA ARG A 17 13.17 3.69 -36.70
C ARG A 17 14.35 2.85 -36.17
N PRO A 18 14.67 2.88 -34.87
CA PRO A 18 15.65 1.94 -34.32
C PRO A 18 15.12 0.52 -34.46
N SER A 19 15.96 -0.37 -34.95
CA SER A 19 15.67 -1.78 -35.18
C SER A 19 15.12 -2.48 -33.95
N ARG A 20 14.23 -3.43 -34.15
CA ARG A 20 13.56 -4.24 -33.10
C ARG A 20 14.53 -4.92 -32.10
N GLU A 21 15.78 -5.15 -32.53
CA GLU A 21 16.82 -5.75 -31.68
C GLU A 21 17.26 -4.87 -30.48
N LEU A 22 17.31 -3.55 -30.65
CA LEU A 22 17.65 -2.63 -29.57
C LEU A 22 16.55 -2.52 -28.50
N ALA A 23 15.29 -2.73 -28.86
CA ALA A 23 14.16 -2.75 -27.93
C ALA A 23 14.14 -4.04 -27.09
N VAL A 24 14.49 -5.18 -27.69
CA VAL A 24 14.61 -6.47 -26.99
C VAL A 24 15.78 -6.46 -26.02
N SER A 25 16.93 -5.92 -26.43
CA SER A 25 18.12 -5.82 -25.57
C SER A 25 17.89 -4.89 -24.35
N ARG A 26 17.14 -3.79 -24.51
CA ARG A 26 16.77 -2.93 -23.39
C ARG A 26 15.75 -3.60 -22.45
N GLY A 27 14.80 -4.35 -22.98
CA GLY A 27 13.84 -5.13 -22.19
C GLY A 27 14.52 -6.22 -21.36
N VAL A 28 15.48 -6.93 -21.94
CA VAL A 28 16.25 -7.99 -21.27
C VAL A 28 17.18 -7.41 -20.18
N LEU A 29 17.81 -6.26 -20.43
CA LEU A 29 18.65 -5.58 -19.45
C LEU A 29 17.85 -5.02 -18.26
N LEU A 30 16.63 -4.52 -18.51
CA LEU A 30 15.73 -4.09 -17.44
C LEU A 30 15.20 -5.28 -16.63
N SER A 31 14.87 -6.39 -17.29
CA SER A 31 14.40 -7.60 -16.58
C SER A 31 15.52 -8.25 -15.76
N SER A 32 16.76 -8.20 -16.20
CA SER A 32 17.90 -8.72 -15.45
C SER A 32 18.23 -7.88 -14.20
N ARG A 33 18.09 -6.55 -14.27
CA ARG A 33 18.28 -5.66 -13.12
C ARG A 33 17.15 -5.80 -12.07
N THR A 34 15.91 -5.94 -12.52
CA THR A 34 14.76 -6.18 -11.62
C THR A 34 14.84 -7.55 -10.95
N ASN A 35 15.28 -8.58 -11.68
CA ASN A 35 15.54 -9.90 -11.10
C ASN A 35 16.68 -9.90 -10.07
N HIS A 36 17.70 -9.08 -10.26
CA HIS A 36 18.81 -8.99 -9.29
C HIS A 36 18.37 -8.26 -8.02
N ALA A 37 17.60 -7.19 -8.15
CA ALA A 37 17.00 -6.48 -7.02
C ALA A 37 16.01 -7.37 -6.23
N ALA A 38 15.15 -8.11 -6.93
CA ALA A 38 14.23 -9.07 -6.34
C ALA A 38 14.96 -10.22 -5.62
N LYS A 39 16.07 -10.74 -6.21
CA LYS A 39 16.93 -11.74 -5.56
C LYS A 39 17.59 -11.17 -4.29
N SER A 40 18.07 -9.93 -4.33
CA SER A 40 18.66 -9.26 -3.16
C SER A 40 17.64 -9.09 -2.02
N LEU A 41 16.40 -8.69 -2.33
CA LEU A 41 15.33 -8.61 -1.34
C LEU A 41 14.97 -9.98 -0.76
N ARG A 42 14.83 -11.01 -1.61
CA ARG A 42 14.59 -12.40 -1.17
C ARG A 42 15.70 -12.88 -0.21
N GLN A 43 16.96 -12.60 -0.52
CA GLN A 43 18.08 -12.97 0.35
C GLN A 43 18.06 -12.18 1.67
N SER A 44 17.79 -10.88 1.63
CA SER A 44 17.68 -10.04 2.83
C SER A 44 16.49 -10.46 3.70
N SER A 45 15.32 -10.67 3.10
CA SER A 45 14.11 -11.12 3.82
C SER A 45 14.30 -12.51 4.45
N LEU A 46 14.95 -13.43 3.73
CA LEU A 46 15.30 -14.75 4.27
C LEU A 46 16.31 -14.68 5.43
N ALA A 47 17.27 -13.75 5.35
CA ALA A 47 18.23 -13.53 6.44
C ALA A 47 17.53 -13.01 7.70
N ILE A 48 16.63 -12.02 7.56
CA ILE A 48 15.84 -11.46 8.68
C ILE A 48 14.93 -12.53 9.30
N VAL A 49 14.25 -13.32 8.47
CA VAL A 49 13.37 -14.42 8.95
C VAL A 49 14.19 -15.49 9.67
N ARG A 50 15.34 -15.93 9.12
CA ARG A 50 16.21 -16.92 9.76
C ARG A 50 16.81 -16.42 11.08
N GLN A 51 17.16 -15.14 11.15
CA GLN A 51 17.72 -14.55 12.36
C GLN A 51 16.67 -14.49 13.50
N ASN A 52 15.40 -14.27 13.17
CA ASN A 52 14.31 -14.28 14.14
C ASN A 52 13.82 -15.69 14.51
N ASP A 53 13.82 -16.63 13.58
CA ASP A 53 13.43 -18.03 13.88
C ASP A 53 14.42 -18.69 14.84
N SER A 54 15.72 -18.34 14.77
CA SER A 54 16.72 -18.84 15.72
C SER A 54 16.60 -18.25 17.13
N THR A 55 15.94 -17.07 17.27
CA THR A 55 15.70 -16.42 18.58
C THR A 55 14.34 -16.74 19.19
N ALA A 56 13.38 -17.25 18.38
CA ALA A 56 12.02 -17.59 18.84
C ALA A 56 11.96 -18.89 19.66
N LEU A 57 13.03 -19.69 19.71
CA LEU A 57 13.06 -20.96 20.43
C LEU A 57 13.36 -20.84 21.93
N ASN A 58 13.72 -19.66 22.46
CA ASN A 58 14.01 -19.50 23.88
C ASN A 58 13.61 -18.11 24.43
N GLY A 59 12.35 -17.94 24.80
CA GLY A 59 11.88 -16.88 25.71
C GLY A 59 11.43 -15.57 25.06
N ASP A 60 10.55 -14.86 25.77
CA ASP A 60 9.98 -13.56 25.39
C ASP A 60 11.08 -12.54 25.04
N PRO A 61 11.11 -11.96 23.85
CA PRO A 61 12.15 -11.01 23.41
C PRO A 61 12.04 -9.64 24.07
N ARG A 62 10.96 -9.33 24.78
CA ARG A 62 10.71 -8.01 25.42
C ARG A 62 11.76 -7.60 26.46
N PRO A 63 12.29 -8.49 27.33
CA PRO A 63 13.31 -8.09 28.30
C PRO A 63 14.65 -7.73 27.68
N ARG A 64 15.04 -8.37 26.56
CA ARG A 64 16.32 -8.07 25.88
C ARG A 64 16.29 -6.77 25.10
N LEU A 65 15.16 -6.44 24.47
CA LEU A 65 14.97 -5.17 23.77
C LEU A 65 14.92 -3.97 24.74
N THR A 66 14.31 -4.16 25.92
CA THR A 66 14.34 -3.14 26.99
C THR A 66 15.75 -2.96 27.56
N ALA A 67 16.52 -4.02 27.73
CA ALA A 67 17.91 -3.94 28.18
C ALA A 67 18.81 -3.24 27.16
N LEU A 68 18.72 -3.58 25.88
CA LEU A 68 19.44 -2.89 24.80
C LEU A 68 19.05 -1.41 24.67
N ARG A 69 17.75 -1.10 24.85
CA ARG A 69 17.27 0.30 24.91
C ARG A 69 17.83 1.04 26.13
N SER A 70 17.97 0.38 27.28
CA SER A 70 18.58 0.99 28.48
C SER A 70 20.09 1.17 28.31
N GLU A 71 20.81 0.24 27.69
CA GLU A 71 22.24 0.36 27.39
C GLU A 71 22.53 1.46 26.35
N LEU A 72 21.72 1.55 25.30
CA LEU A 72 21.82 2.65 24.33
C LEU A 72 21.48 4.01 24.94
N ARG A 73 20.53 4.06 25.90
CA ARG A 73 20.25 5.26 26.68
C ARG A 73 21.43 5.62 27.62
N ALA A 74 22.00 4.63 28.26
CA ALA A 74 23.17 4.83 29.15
C ALA A 74 24.43 5.31 28.38
N LEU A 75 24.71 4.77 27.20
CA LEU A 75 25.78 5.24 26.31
C LEU A 75 25.52 6.65 25.75
N ALA A 76 24.24 6.99 25.48
CA ALA A 76 23.88 8.35 25.05
C ALA A 76 23.92 9.38 26.18
N SER A 77 23.84 8.96 27.45
CA SER A 77 23.87 9.85 28.63
C SER A 77 25.26 10.15 29.15
N SER A 78 26.31 9.49 28.66
CA SER A 78 27.67 9.63 29.18
C SER A 78 28.44 10.86 28.65
N THR A 79 27.98 11.55 27.62
CA THR A 79 28.52 12.80 27.11
C THR A 79 27.48 13.90 27.14
N ARG A 80 27.57 14.84 28.06
CA ARG A 80 26.71 16.05 28.06
C ARG A 80 26.98 16.85 26.79
N LEU A 81 26.00 16.80 25.87
CA LEU A 81 26.04 17.60 24.64
C LEU A 81 25.59 19.03 24.96
N SER A 82 26.18 20.03 24.34
CA SER A 82 25.70 21.41 24.52
C SER A 82 24.29 21.57 23.98
N PRO A 83 23.44 22.48 24.52
CA PRO A 83 22.07 22.72 24.04
C PRO A 83 21.99 22.95 22.53
N ASN A 84 22.91 23.70 21.94
CA ASN A 84 22.98 23.94 20.51
C ASN A 84 23.23 22.65 19.71
N THR A 85 24.08 21.75 20.24
CA THR A 85 24.37 20.45 19.62
C THR A 85 23.12 19.55 19.61
N LEU A 86 22.32 19.58 20.67
CA LEU A 86 21.06 18.83 20.77
C LEU A 86 20.03 19.32 19.75
N LEU A 87 19.88 20.64 19.58
CA LEU A 87 19.00 21.19 18.55
C LEU A 87 19.46 20.86 17.13
N MET A 88 20.78 20.92 16.86
CA MET A 88 21.34 20.51 15.58
C MET A 88 21.13 19.02 15.32
N ARG A 89 21.26 18.17 16.35
CA ARG A 89 20.94 16.75 16.27
C ARG A 89 19.47 16.53 15.95
N ALA A 90 18.55 17.24 16.62
CA ALA A 90 17.12 17.15 16.34
C ALA A 90 16.79 17.54 14.89
N TRP A 91 17.39 18.62 14.37
CA TRP A 91 17.23 19.03 12.97
C TRP A 91 17.77 18.00 11.99
N ARG A 92 18.94 17.44 12.24
CA ARG A 92 19.53 16.39 11.41
C ARG A 92 18.62 15.16 11.36
N SER A 93 18.14 14.71 12.52
CA SER A 93 17.22 13.57 12.60
C SER A 93 15.89 13.85 11.91
N LEU A 94 15.37 15.10 11.97
CA LEU A 94 14.18 15.50 11.20
C LEU A 94 14.41 15.42 9.68
N ILE A 95 15.58 15.90 9.19
CA ILE A 95 15.94 15.81 7.75
C ILE A 95 16.01 14.34 7.29
N GLU A 96 16.45 13.45 8.17
CA GLU A 96 16.53 12.02 7.91
C GLU A 96 15.19 11.28 8.21
N LEU A 97 14.12 12.02 8.55
CA LEU A 97 12.80 11.51 8.97
C LEU A 97 12.89 10.51 10.14
N ARG A 98 13.92 10.62 10.98
CA ARG A 98 14.04 9.88 12.24
C ARG A 98 13.36 10.65 13.35
N ILE A 99 12.02 10.67 13.30
CA ILE A 99 11.18 11.56 14.12
C ILE A 99 11.36 11.28 15.62
N ASP A 100 11.47 10.01 16.00
CA ASP A 100 11.65 9.61 17.42
C ASP A 100 12.99 10.10 17.98
N GLU A 101 14.06 9.98 17.20
CA GLU A 101 15.38 10.51 17.61
C GLU A 101 15.38 12.03 17.69
N ALA A 102 14.64 12.68 16.79
CA ALA A 102 14.48 14.14 16.83
C ALA A 102 13.71 14.58 18.08
N LEU A 103 12.62 13.90 18.43
CA LEU A 103 11.85 14.16 19.66
C LEU A 103 12.69 13.91 20.91
N ALA A 104 13.45 12.82 20.95
CA ALA A 104 14.34 12.53 22.08
C ALA A 104 15.42 13.61 22.25
N ALA A 105 15.99 14.12 21.15
CA ALA A 105 16.97 15.21 21.20
C ALA A 105 16.36 16.54 21.67
N VAL A 106 15.11 16.83 21.29
CA VAL A 106 14.36 18.01 21.80
C VAL A 106 14.07 17.86 23.29
N ALA A 107 13.64 16.70 23.76
CA ALA A 107 13.39 16.46 25.18
C ALA A 107 14.68 16.60 26.02
N GLN A 108 15.81 16.06 25.55
CA GLN A 108 17.11 16.26 26.21
C GLN A 108 17.51 17.75 26.24
N PHE A 109 17.24 18.50 25.18
CA PHE A 109 17.47 19.94 25.15
C PHE A 109 16.59 20.67 26.20
N GLU A 110 15.32 20.33 26.31
CA GLU A 110 14.39 20.92 27.28
C GLU A 110 14.88 20.66 28.73
N ASP A 111 15.32 19.43 29.04
CA ASP A 111 15.87 19.04 30.34
C ASP A 111 17.19 19.77 30.67
N GLU A 112 18.11 19.92 29.72
CA GLU A 112 19.38 20.66 29.92
C GLU A 112 19.13 22.17 30.01
N SER A 113 18.17 22.72 29.25
CA SER A 113 17.81 24.13 29.28
C SER A 113 17.13 24.54 30.57
N ALA A 114 16.32 23.64 31.19
CA ALA A 114 15.70 23.89 32.49
C ALA A 114 16.75 24.04 33.64
N ARG A 115 17.97 23.57 33.40
CA ARG A 115 19.10 23.65 34.35
C ARG A 115 20.08 24.82 34.06
N ALA A 116 19.88 25.55 32.95
CA ALA A 116 20.75 26.64 32.48
C ALA A 116 20.16 28.03 32.80
N ASP A 117 20.92 29.08 32.59
CA ASP A 117 20.51 30.47 32.83
C ASP A 117 19.25 30.90 32.06
N ALA A 118 18.32 31.54 32.75
CA ALA A 118 16.96 31.84 32.31
C ALA A 118 16.87 32.63 30.97
N LEU A 119 17.85 33.43 30.60
CA LEU A 119 17.81 34.27 29.40
C LEU A 119 18.13 33.53 28.11
N VAL A 120 19.03 32.53 28.17
CA VAL A 120 19.35 31.64 27.05
C VAL A 120 18.25 30.61 26.88
N ALA A 121 17.69 30.13 27.99
CA ALA A 121 16.59 29.20 28.05
C ALA A 121 15.32 29.75 27.34
N ALA A 122 14.99 31.02 27.49
CA ALA A 122 13.75 31.60 26.95
C ALA A 122 13.71 31.65 25.40
N ARG A 123 14.77 32.09 24.72
CA ARG A 123 14.84 32.16 23.25
C ARG A 123 14.98 30.80 22.58
N SER A 124 15.77 29.93 23.16
CA SER A 124 16.04 28.58 22.65
C SER A 124 14.84 27.67 22.93
N GLY A 125 14.12 27.88 24.05
CA GLY A 125 12.92 27.13 24.43
C GLY A 125 11.75 27.33 23.48
N GLU A 126 11.52 28.58 23.02
CA GLU A 126 10.47 28.86 22.02
C GLU A 126 10.74 28.08 20.71
N PHE A 127 11.99 28.06 20.26
CA PHE A 127 12.38 27.33 19.06
C PHE A 127 12.24 25.81 19.24
N ALA A 128 12.64 25.27 20.38
CA ALA A 128 12.46 23.85 20.72
C ALA A 128 11.00 23.46 20.77
N GLY A 129 10.14 24.28 21.38
CA GLY A 129 8.69 24.07 21.42
C GLY A 129 8.04 24.03 20.04
N VAL A 130 8.44 24.93 19.13
CA VAL A 130 7.98 24.91 17.73
C VAL A 130 8.47 23.67 17.00
N LEU A 131 9.73 23.28 17.17
CA LEU A 131 10.28 22.08 16.56
C LEU A 131 9.59 20.81 17.08
N ARG A 132 9.35 20.72 18.40
CA ARG A 132 8.58 19.64 19.01
C ARG A 132 7.17 19.55 18.45
N ALA A 133 6.44 20.67 18.35
CA ALA A 133 5.11 20.72 17.79
C ALA A 133 5.09 20.24 16.33
N LEU A 134 6.06 20.66 15.51
CA LEU A 134 6.22 20.19 14.14
C LEU A 134 6.45 18.68 14.06
N LEU A 135 7.32 18.13 14.92
CA LEU A 135 7.59 16.70 14.99
C LEU A 135 6.35 15.91 15.43
N LEU A 136 5.59 16.42 16.39
CA LEU A 136 4.35 15.81 16.84
C LEU A 136 3.28 15.79 15.75
N VAL A 137 3.13 16.88 14.99
CA VAL A 137 2.22 16.91 13.83
C VAL A 137 2.62 15.88 12.77
N LEU A 138 3.91 15.67 12.54
CA LEU A 138 4.37 14.65 11.58
C LEU A 138 4.15 13.22 12.10
N LYS A 139 4.42 12.98 13.39
CA LYS A 139 4.37 11.64 13.99
C LYS A 139 2.97 11.21 14.40
N SER A 140 2.26 12.06 15.17
CA SER A 140 1.05 11.66 15.87
C SER A 140 -0.15 11.54 14.93
N ARG A 141 -0.98 10.55 15.21
CA ARG A 141 -2.35 10.42 14.67
C ARG A 141 -3.41 10.72 15.71
N ASP A 142 -3.02 10.80 17.00
CA ASP A 142 -3.92 11.21 18.05
C ASP A 142 -4.34 12.67 17.88
N HIS A 143 -5.64 12.88 17.73
CA HIS A 143 -6.22 14.20 17.45
C HIS A 143 -5.97 15.20 18.58
N ALA A 144 -5.93 14.77 19.84
CA ALA A 144 -5.67 15.66 20.97
C ALA A 144 -4.23 16.18 20.94
N THR A 145 -3.26 15.28 20.73
CA THR A 145 -1.84 15.62 20.60
C THR A 145 -1.59 16.55 19.41
N VAL A 146 -2.22 16.26 18.25
CA VAL A 146 -2.07 17.10 17.05
C VAL A 146 -2.70 18.48 17.28
N ARG A 147 -3.87 18.59 17.93
CA ARG A 147 -4.49 19.88 18.27
C ARG A 147 -3.64 20.71 19.24
N ALA A 148 -3.05 20.07 20.25
CA ALA A 148 -2.13 20.76 21.15
C ALA A 148 -0.89 21.29 20.42
N ALA A 149 -0.31 20.49 19.52
CA ALA A 149 0.81 20.91 18.67
C ALA A 149 0.41 22.05 17.71
N LEU A 150 -0.77 21.98 17.10
CA LEU A 150 -1.31 23.05 16.24
C LEU A 150 -1.44 24.38 16.99
N ALA A 151 -1.89 24.39 18.23
CA ALA A 151 -2.01 25.62 19.02
C ALA A 151 -0.67 26.36 19.16
N VAL A 152 0.44 25.63 19.35
CA VAL A 152 1.79 26.17 19.39
C VAL A 152 2.20 26.76 18.02
N LEU A 153 1.96 26.00 16.94
CA LEU A 153 2.29 26.43 15.58
C LEU A 153 1.47 27.65 15.13
N GLU A 154 0.18 27.69 15.48
CA GLU A 154 -0.70 28.84 15.22
C GLU A 154 -0.24 30.10 15.96
N SER A 155 0.13 29.98 17.21
CA SER A 155 0.68 31.09 17.99
C SER A 155 1.91 31.67 17.30
N ARG A 156 2.83 30.82 16.86
CA ARG A 156 4.02 31.23 16.11
C ARG A 156 3.68 31.87 14.77
N HIS A 157 2.69 31.34 14.07
CA HIS A 157 2.23 31.91 12.79
C HIS A 157 1.64 33.31 12.96
N ARG A 158 0.83 33.51 14.01
CA ARG A 158 0.24 34.84 14.35
C ARG A 158 1.28 35.86 14.77
N SER A 159 2.35 35.45 15.46
CA SER A 159 3.46 36.35 15.84
C SER A 159 4.39 36.74 14.68
N GLY A 160 4.01 36.49 13.43
CA GLY A 160 4.74 36.89 12.22
C GLY A 160 5.71 35.85 11.67
N GLY A 161 5.77 34.65 12.24
CA GLY A 161 6.57 33.53 11.75
C GLY A 161 6.02 32.93 10.46
N LYS A 162 6.30 33.55 9.31
CA LYS A 162 5.91 33.01 8.00
C LYS A 162 7.05 32.19 7.41
N SER A 163 7.05 30.88 7.61
CA SER A 163 8.00 30.00 6.94
C SER A 163 7.28 28.88 6.17
N PRO A 164 7.83 28.41 5.05
CA PRO A 164 7.26 27.27 4.30
C PRO A 164 7.08 26.02 5.16
N THR A 165 7.99 25.77 6.09
CA THR A 165 7.93 24.63 7.03
C THR A 165 6.73 24.74 7.97
N LEU A 166 6.49 25.93 8.53
CA LEU A 166 5.36 26.19 9.40
C LEU A 166 4.03 26.06 8.64
N THR A 167 3.96 26.63 7.42
CA THR A 167 2.80 26.51 6.54
C THR A 167 2.49 25.04 6.21
N ALA A 168 3.50 24.25 5.85
CA ALA A 168 3.33 22.82 5.60
C ALA A 168 2.82 22.08 6.85
N ALA A 169 3.42 22.35 8.02
CA ALA A 169 3.02 21.71 9.27
C ALA A 169 1.57 22.03 9.68
N LEU A 170 1.15 23.28 9.53
CA LEU A 170 -0.24 23.70 9.79
C LEU A 170 -1.22 22.96 8.86
N ARG A 171 -0.94 22.90 7.56
CA ARG A 171 -1.78 22.15 6.61
C ARG A 171 -1.87 20.67 6.97
N ILE A 172 -0.75 20.01 7.24
CA ILE A 172 -0.71 18.60 7.66
C ILE A 172 -1.53 18.39 8.94
N GLY A 173 -1.33 19.26 9.94
CA GLY A 173 -2.04 19.17 11.21
C GLY A 173 -3.54 19.33 11.08
N TYR A 174 -4.01 20.36 10.37
CA TYR A 174 -5.45 20.57 10.15
C TYR A 174 -6.11 19.42 9.40
N TRP A 175 -5.45 18.87 8.38
CA TRP A 175 -5.95 17.69 7.71
C TRP A 175 -6.09 16.50 8.65
N LYS A 176 -5.07 16.23 9.46
CA LYS A 176 -5.07 15.11 10.42
C LYS A 176 -6.20 15.23 11.45
N VAL A 177 -6.53 16.44 11.91
CA VAL A 177 -7.65 16.66 12.86
C VAL A 177 -8.98 16.93 12.16
N GLN A 178 -9.03 16.80 10.83
CA GLN A 178 -10.22 16.98 10.00
C GLN A 178 -10.82 18.41 10.08
N ASP A 179 -10.01 19.41 10.38
CA ASP A 179 -10.38 20.83 10.32
C ASP A 179 -10.16 21.36 8.89
N PHE A 180 -11.07 20.99 8.01
CA PHE A 180 -10.97 21.29 6.58
C PHE A 180 -11.06 22.78 6.28
N ASP A 181 -11.82 23.54 7.05
CA ASP A 181 -11.97 24.98 6.85
C ASP A 181 -10.63 25.69 7.07
N ARG A 182 -9.94 25.38 8.14
CA ARG A 182 -8.59 25.90 8.39
C ARG A 182 -7.56 25.34 7.42
N TYR A 183 -7.66 24.07 7.02
CA TYR A 183 -6.79 23.48 6.00
C TYR A 183 -6.82 24.28 4.70
N TYR A 184 -8.02 24.64 4.21
CA TYR A 184 -8.17 25.40 2.97
C TYR A 184 -7.86 26.90 3.13
N ALA A 185 -7.97 27.45 4.34
CA ALA A 185 -7.60 28.83 4.64
C ALA A 185 -6.07 29.06 4.63
N VAL A 186 -5.27 28.03 4.92
CA VAL A 186 -3.80 28.13 4.86
C VAL A 186 -3.33 28.06 3.41
N PRO A 187 -2.55 29.05 2.91
CA PRO A 187 -2.09 29.08 1.53
C PRO A 187 -1.33 27.82 1.13
N ARG A 188 -1.53 27.38 -0.12
CA ARG A 188 -0.67 26.35 -0.72
C ARG A 188 0.75 26.86 -0.87
N LEU A 189 1.72 26.00 -0.65
CA LEU A 189 3.12 26.33 -0.91
C LEU A 189 3.31 26.50 -2.42
N ASN A 190 3.58 27.73 -2.86
CA ASN A 190 3.90 27.99 -4.26
C ASN A 190 5.22 27.27 -4.61
N HIS A 191 5.18 26.39 -5.59
CA HIS A 191 6.33 25.59 -6.04
C HIS A 191 7.46 26.43 -6.66
N ALA A 192 7.23 27.72 -6.89
CA ALA A 192 8.16 28.67 -7.50
C ALA A 192 9.06 29.42 -6.50
N VAL A 193 8.96 29.13 -5.18
CA VAL A 193 9.83 29.83 -4.19
C VAL A 193 11.27 29.40 -4.41
N PRO A 194 12.21 30.34 -4.68
CA PRO A 194 13.62 30.03 -4.82
C PRO A 194 14.16 29.35 -3.56
N THR A 195 14.77 28.19 -3.74
CA THR A 195 15.31 27.40 -2.62
C THR A 195 16.61 27.98 -2.12
N HIS A 196 16.55 28.90 -1.16
CA HIS A 196 17.73 29.21 -0.35
C HIS A 196 18.13 27.99 0.48
N ARG A 197 19.43 27.78 0.65
CA ARG A 197 20.04 26.67 1.42
C ARG A 197 19.47 26.66 2.85
N GLY A 198 18.74 25.61 3.24
CA GLY A 198 18.21 25.48 4.61
C GLY A 198 16.96 24.60 4.70
N THR A 199 16.27 24.68 5.83
CA THR A 199 15.05 23.92 6.18
C THR A 199 13.87 24.07 5.19
N HIS A 200 13.84 25.16 4.41
CA HIS A 200 12.84 25.35 3.36
C HIS A 200 12.81 24.22 2.34
N GLY A 201 13.96 23.54 2.09
CA GLY A 201 13.99 22.41 1.16
C GLY A 201 13.18 21.20 1.62
N LEU A 202 13.12 20.90 2.92
CA LEU A 202 12.31 19.81 3.44
C LEU A 202 10.82 20.12 3.26
N ALA A 203 10.39 21.34 3.60
CA ALA A 203 9.00 21.77 3.43
C ALA A 203 8.53 21.75 1.96
N THR A 204 9.41 22.08 1.02
CA THR A 204 9.10 22.06 -0.42
C THR A 204 9.03 20.66 -1.03
N ILE A 205 9.36 19.63 -0.26
CA ILE A 205 9.22 18.22 -0.63
C ILE A 205 8.11 17.57 0.19
N VAL A 206 8.18 17.66 1.53
CA VAL A 206 7.21 17.01 2.43
C VAL A 206 5.80 17.61 2.26
N GLY A 207 5.68 18.94 2.13
CA GLY A 207 4.40 19.59 1.89
C GLY A 207 3.69 19.11 0.62
N PRO A 208 4.31 19.21 -0.57
CA PRO A 208 3.74 18.70 -1.81
C PRO A 208 3.50 17.18 -1.82
N THR A 209 4.35 16.38 -1.14
CA THR A 209 4.12 14.95 -0.98
C THR A 209 2.84 14.70 -0.18
N PHE A 210 2.64 15.42 0.90
CA PHE A 210 1.41 15.35 1.68
C PHE A 210 0.20 15.87 0.89
N GLU A 211 0.34 16.99 0.17
CA GLU A 211 -0.74 17.48 -0.70
C GLU A 211 -1.13 16.47 -1.77
N ALA A 212 -0.17 15.70 -2.29
CA ALA A 212 -0.47 14.61 -3.22
C ALA A 212 -1.38 13.53 -2.59
N VAL A 213 -1.14 13.17 -1.32
CA VAL A 213 -2.03 12.25 -0.59
C VAL A 213 -3.44 12.84 -0.46
N VAL A 214 -3.55 14.11 -0.07
CA VAL A 214 -4.85 14.79 0.06
C VAL A 214 -5.60 14.86 -1.27
N GLU A 215 -4.90 15.21 -2.36
CA GLU A 215 -5.51 15.25 -3.70
C GLU A 215 -5.98 13.85 -4.16
N ALA A 216 -5.23 12.79 -3.82
CA ALA A 216 -5.63 11.42 -4.08
C ALA A 216 -6.89 11.03 -3.29
N GLU A 217 -6.94 11.34 -2.00
CA GLU A 217 -8.12 11.11 -1.16
C GLU A 217 -9.37 11.83 -1.69
N GLN A 218 -9.18 12.98 -2.36
CA GLN A 218 -10.24 13.73 -3.03
C GLN A 218 -10.51 13.27 -4.48
N LEU A 219 -9.97 12.12 -4.89
CA LEU A 219 -10.12 11.57 -6.25
C LEU A 219 -9.60 12.49 -7.37
N ARG A 220 -8.54 13.27 -7.10
CA ARG A 220 -7.86 14.09 -8.11
C ARG A 220 -6.48 13.51 -8.44
N LEU A 221 -6.46 12.23 -8.89
CA LEU A 221 -5.23 11.44 -9.07
C LEU A 221 -4.23 12.14 -9.99
N ALA A 222 -4.65 12.67 -11.11
CA ALA A 222 -3.74 13.36 -12.04
C ALA A 222 -3.01 14.57 -11.41
N VAL A 223 -3.66 15.27 -10.47
CA VAL A 223 -3.02 16.35 -9.71
C VAL A 223 -2.08 15.76 -8.68
N ALA A 224 -2.51 14.73 -7.96
CA ALA A 224 -1.73 14.03 -6.96
C ALA A 224 -0.42 13.46 -7.56
N THR A 225 -0.51 12.77 -8.69
CA THR A 225 0.64 12.19 -9.39
C THR A 225 1.64 13.24 -9.85
N ARG A 226 1.17 14.39 -10.38
CA ARG A 226 2.08 15.50 -10.73
C ARG A 226 2.80 16.07 -9.52
N LEU A 227 2.10 16.27 -8.40
CA LEU A 227 2.69 16.77 -7.16
C LEU A 227 3.71 15.78 -6.60
N ALA A 228 3.37 14.50 -6.51
CA ALA A 228 4.25 13.44 -6.03
C ALA A 228 5.51 13.29 -6.90
N ARG A 229 5.36 13.32 -8.24
CA ARG A 229 6.47 13.25 -9.19
C ARG A 229 7.43 14.43 -9.00
N SER A 230 6.91 15.65 -8.96
CA SER A 230 7.73 16.84 -8.74
C SER A 230 8.41 16.84 -7.37
N ALA A 231 7.74 16.37 -6.31
CA ALA A 231 8.34 16.21 -4.98
C ALA A 231 9.46 15.16 -5.01
N HIS A 232 9.25 14.01 -5.65
CA HIS A 232 10.26 12.96 -5.79
C HIS A 232 11.50 13.43 -6.57
N GLU A 233 11.33 14.09 -7.72
CA GLU A 233 12.43 14.64 -8.51
C GLU A 233 13.28 15.63 -7.70
N ARG A 234 12.62 16.53 -6.95
CA ARG A 234 13.30 17.45 -6.03
C ARG A 234 14.02 16.73 -4.90
N ALA A 235 13.40 15.70 -4.33
CA ALA A 235 14.01 14.90 -3.27
C ALA A 235 15.27 14.18 -3.77
N VAL A 236 15.20 13.55 -4.94
CA VAL A 236 16.36 12.90 -5.59
C VAL A 236 17.49 13.87 -5.85
N SER A 237 17.17 15.04 -6.43
CA SER A 237 18.17 16.07 -6.75
C SER A 237 18.87 16.62 -5.49
N ARG A 238 18.14 16.76 -4.38
CA ARG A 238 18.64 17.42 -3.17
C ARG A 238 19.25 16.47 -2.13
N PHE A 239 18.64 15.31 -1.94
CA PHE A 239 19.00 14.36 -0.88
C PHE A 239 19.53 13.02 -1.42
N GLY A 240 19.51 12.83 -2.76
CA GLY A 240 19.86 11.56 -3.38
C GLY A 240 18.75 10.52 -3.29
N LYS A 241 18.89 9.46 -4.07
CA LYS A 241 17.87 8.42 -4.22
C LYS A 241 17.60 7.58 -2.97
N ARG A 242 18.61 7.42 -2.11
CA ARG A 242 18.57 6.57 -0.91
C ARG A 242 18.29 7.33 0.38
N SER A 243 17.74 8.54 0.31
CA SER A 243 17.39 9.29 1.51
C SER A 243 15.96 8.93 1.98
N PRO A 244 15.67 9.02 3.30
CA PRO A 244 14.32 8.81 3.82
C PRO A 244 13.28 9.76 3.23
N VAL A 245 13.67 11.02 2.97
CA VAL A 245 12.79 12.02 2.34
C VAL A 245 12.42 11.61 0.91
N THR A 246 13.41 11.09 0.15
CA THR A 246 13.16 10.56 -1.19
C THR A 246 12.29 9.30 -1.14
N ALA A 247 12.52 8.43 -0.16
CA ALA A 247 11.73 7.23 0.04
C ALA A 247 10.24 7.54 0.29
N ARG A 248 9.95 8.58 1.10
CA ARG A 248 8.58 9.03 1.33
C ARG A 248 7.90 9.51 0.05
N ALA A 249 8.58 10.35 -0.73
CA ALA A 249 8.04 10.84 -1.99
C ALA A 249 7.88 9.70 -3.04
N ALA A 250 8.82 8.76 -3.06
CA ALA A 250 8.77 7.58 -3.93
C ALA A 250 7.60 6.64 -3.59
N GLY A 251 7.32 6.43 -2.29
CA GLY A 251 6.20 5.60 -1.83
C GLY A 251 4.86 6.15 -2.30
N VAL A 252 4.61 7.45 -2.07
CA VAL A 252 3.39 8.11 -2.52
C VAL A 252 3.27 8.07 -4.05
N LEU A 253 4.35 8.37 -4.78
CA LEU A 253 4.35 8.32 -6.24
C LEU A 253 4.07 6.91 -6.76
N ALA A 254 4.66 5.90 -6.13
CA ALA A 254 4.48 4.51 -6.54
C ALA A 254 3.04 4.03 -6.33
N GLU A 255 2.39 4.39 -5.23
CA GLU A 255 0.97 4.08 -4.99
C GLU A 255 0.06 4.71 -6.05
N LEU A 256 0.28 5.99 -6.35
CA LEU A 256 -0.51 6.71 -7.35
C LEU A 256 -0.35 6.11 -8.74
N LEU A 257 0.89 5.85 -9.16
CA LEU A 257 1.18 5.21 -10.45
C LEU A 257 0.62 3.79 -10.53
N TYR A 258 0.66 3.05 -9.41
CA TYR A 258 0.03 1.73 -9.34
C TYR A 258 -1.47 1.83 -9.57
N GLU A 259 -2.14 2.76 -8.87
CA GLU A 259 -3.59 2.94 -9.02
C GLU A 259 -3.99 3.38 -10.43
N GLU A 260 -3.19 4.21 -11.08
CA GLU A 260 -3.37 4.60 -12.49
C GLU A 260 -3.04 3.47 -13.50
N GLY A 261 -2.57 2.30 -13.03
CA GLY A 261 -2.18 1.16 -13.87
C GLY A 261 -0.77 1.23 -14.45
N HIS A 262 0.00 2.26 -14.12
CA HIS A 262 1.37 2.48 -14.58
C HIS A 262 2.39 1.67 -13.79
N CYS A 263 2.36 0.34 -13.91
CA CYS A 263 3.15 -0.57 -13.05
C CYS A 263 4.60 -0.82 -13.52
N ALA A 264 4.98 -0.32 -14.70
CA ALA A 264 6.34 -0.53 -15.24
C ALA A 264 7.38 0.24 -14.41
N GLY A 265 8.36 -0.47 -13.86
CA GLY A 265 9.48 0.13 -13.11
C GLY A 265 9.16 0.54 -11.67
N LEU A 266 7.95 0.33 -11.17
CA LEU A 266 7.58 0.69 -9.78
C LEU A 266 8.35 -0.12 -8.75
N ASP A 267 8.63 -1.39 -9.01
CA ASP A 267 9.47 -2.21 -8.16
C ASP A 267 10.88 -1.62 -8.02
N ALA A 268 11.48 -1.15 -9.10
CA ALA A 268 12.78 -0.49 -9.05
C ALA A 268 12.72 0.82 -8.24
N LEU A 269 11.67 1.62 -8.44
CA LEU A 269 11.47 2.88 -7.71
C LEU A 269 11.39 2.66 -6.19
N VAL A 270 10.61 1.67 -5.76
CA VAL A 270 10.42 1.36 -4.32
C VAL A 270 11.65 0.66 -3.74
N MET A 271 12.23 -0.31 -4.46
CA MET A 271 13.39 -1.07 -3.99
C MET A 271 14.63 -0.20 -3.79
N GLU A 272 14.83 0.83 -4.63
CA GLU A 272 15.96 1.76 -4.52
C GLU A 272 15.93 2.54 -3.20
N SER A 273 14.74 2.82 -2.67
CA SER A 273 14.54 3.57 -1.42
C SER A 273 14.31 2.69 -0.18
N LEU A 274 14.13 1.37 -0.34
CA LEU A 274 13.72 0.47 0.73
C LEU A 274 14.71 0.44 1.91
N ALA A 275 16.02 0.54 1.64
CA ALA A 275 17.03 0.61 2.70
C ALA A 275 16.85 1.83 3.61
N ALA A 276 16.49 2.99 3.02
CA ALA A 276 16.20 4.20 3.78
C ALA A 276 14.90 4.06 4.59
N VAL A 277 13.89 3.42 4.02
CA VAL A 277 12.61 3.12 4.71
C VAL A 277 12.84 2.27 5.96
N ARG A 278 13.67 1.23 5.88
CA ARG A 278 13.99 0.35 7.02
C ARG A 278 14.66 1.07 8.18
N THR A 279 15.44 2.10 7.90
CA THR A 279 16.20 2.86 8.91
C THR A 279 15.49 4.13 9.37
N SER A 280 14.53 4.64 8.60
CA SER A 280 13.72 5.80 8.98
C SER A 280 12.71 5.47 10.07
N GLY A 281 12.30 6.45 10.83
CA GLY A 281 11.16 6.34 11.77
C GLY A 281 9.80 6.57 11.13
N ASP A 282 9.72 6.60 9.80
CA ASP A 282 8.51 6.93 9.05
C ASP A 282 7.76 5.67 8.63
N HIS A 283 6.80 5.27 9.45
CA HIS A 283 5.97 4.09 9.22
C HIS A 283 5.10 4.21 7.96
N GLU A 284 4.64 5.42 7.58
CA GLU A 284 3.81 5.63 6.39
C GLU A 284 4.59 5.30 5.12
N SER A 285 5.85 5.76 5.01
CA SER A 285 6.72 5.41 3.89
C SER A 285 7.01 3.91 3.81
N ALA A 286 7.19 3.27 4.97
CA ALA A 286 7.39 1.84 5.05
C ALA A 286 6.15 1.10 4.53
N LEU A 287 4.98 1.45 5.04
CA LEU A 287 3.70 0.86 4.67
C LEU A 287 3.43 0.96 3.17
N GLN A 288 3.59 2.16 2.59
CA GLN A 288 3.40 2.41 1.16
C GLN A 288 4.35 1.55 0.30
N GLY A 289 5.64 1.51 0.66
CA GLY A 289 6.62 0.73 -0.06
C GLY A 289 6.31 -0.78 -0.05
N TYR A 290 6.04 -1.34 1.11
CA TYR A 290 5.72 -2.77 1.25
C TYR A 290 4.37 -3.12 0.61
N ARG A 291 3.37 -2.25 0.69
CA ARG A 291 2.07 -2.43 0.03
C ARG A 291 2.22 -2.52 -1.48
N VAL A 292 2.92 -1.58 -2.11
CA VAL A 292 3.13 -1.57 -3.56
C VAL A 292 3.91 -2.81 -4.01
N LEU A 293 5.00 -3.17 -3.31
CA LEU A 293 5.78 -4.37 -3.65
C LEU A 293 4.95 -5.65 -3.53
N THR A 294 4.13 -5.78 -2.47
CA THR A 294 3.24 -6.93 -2.28
C THR A 294 2.23 -7.05 -3.42
N ARG A 295 1.55 -5.93 -3.76
CA ARG A 295 0.54 -5.91 -4.83
C ARG A 295 1.17 -6.17 -6.21
N LEU A 296 2.35 -5.63 -6.49
CA LEU A 296 3.09 -5.91 -7.73
C LEU A 296 3.50 -7.38 -7.85
N ALA A 297 3.95 -8.00 -6.75
CA ALA A 297 4.29 -9.41 -6.71
C ALA A 297 3.06 -10.29 -6.96
N ALA A 298 1.95 -10.02 -6.26
CA ALA A 298 0.68 -10.71 -6.44
C ALA A 298 0.16 -10.60 -7.88
N ARG A 299 0.22 -9.40 -8.47
CA ARG A 299 -0.15 -9.15 -9.87
C ARG A 299 0.65 -9.98 -10.87
N ARG A 300 1.92 -10.28 -10.58
CA ARG A 300 2.79 -11.13 -11.41
C ARG A 300 2.58 -12.62 -11.15
N GLY A 301 1.73 -13.00 -10.20
CA GLY A 301 1.54 -14.37 -9.75
C GLY A 301 2.66 -14.89 -8.84
N ASP A 302 3.59 -14.03 -8.42
CA ASP A 302 4.66 -14.38 -7.47
C ASP A 302 4.18 -14.22 -6.03
N THR A 303 3.22 -15.07 -5.64
CA THR A 303 2.62 -15.03 -4.30
C THR A 303 3.62 -15.40 -3.20
N GLU A 304 4.62 -16.22 -3.50
CA GLU A 304 5.68 -16.55 -2.55
C GLU A 304 6.48 -15.30 -2.18
N PHE A 305 6.90 -14.54 -3.19
CA PHE A 305 7.59 -13.28 -2.94
C PHE A 305 6.69 -12.25 -2.25
N ALA A 306 5.39 -12.20 -2.59
CA ALA A 306 4.44 -11.33 -1.88
C ALA A 306 4.37 -11.68 -0.38
N PHE A 307 4.32 -12.96 -0.02
CA PHE A 307 4.34 -13.41 1.39
C PHE A 307 5.66 -13.09 2.09
N LEU A 308 6.80 -13.18 1.40
CA LEU A 308 8.11 -12.78 1.96
C LEU A 308 8.16 -11.28 2.24
N VAL A 309 7.68 -10.44 1.33
CA VAL A 309 7.57 -8.99 1.51
C VAL A 309 6.70 -8.64 2.71
N LEU A 310 5.55 -9.31 2.87
CA LEU A 310 4.67 -9.10 4.02
C LEU A 310 5.30 -9.58 5.33
N LYS A 311 6.02 -10.70 5.31
CA LYS A 311 6.73 -11.17 6.50
C LYS A 311 7.78 -10.19 6.97
N GLU A 312 8.53 -9.60 6.04
CA GLU A 312 9.50 -8.55 6.36
C GLU A 312 8.81 -7.31 6.94
N ALA A 313 7.68 -6.89 6.35
CA ALA A 313 6.88 -5.77 6.86
C ALA A 313 6.39 -6.01 8.29
N GLU A 314 5.89 -7.23 8.60
CA GLU A 314 5.47 -7.63 9.94
C GLU A 314 6.63 -7.61 10.95
N VAL A 315 7.81 -8.10 10.56
CA VAL A 315 9.02 -8.07 11.41
C VAL A 315 9.43 -6.64 11.72
N LEU A 316 9.44 -5.76 10.71
CA LEU A 316 9.75 -4.35 10.89
C LEU A 316 8.72 -3.65 11.79
N ALA A 317 7.43 -3.91 11.57
CA ALA A 317 6.34 -3.34 12.37
C ALA A 317 6.45 -3.76 13.85
N ALA A 318 6.74 -5.04 14.10
CA ALA A 318 6.95 -5.56 15.47
C ALA A 318 8.18 -4.93 16.14
N ALA A 319 9.30 -4.80 15.42
CA ALA A 319 10.55 -4.23 15.95
C ALA A 319 10.45 -2.73 16.27
N ARG A 320 9.48 -2.03 15.66
CA ARG A 320 9.32 -0.58 15.77
C ARG A 320 8.07 -0.16 16.58
N ASP A 321 7.28 -1.12 17.07
CA ASP A 321 5.98 -0.88 17.71
C ASP A 321 5.03 -0.06 16.82
N TRP A 322 4.83 -0.54 15.55
CA TRP A 322 3.95 0.07 14.56
C TRP A 322 2.68 -0.78 14.34
N PRO A 323 1.66 -0.68 15.21
CA PRO A 323 0.48 -1.54 15.14
C PRO A 323 -0.33 -1.36 13.86
N GLU A 324 -0.39 -0.15 13.30
CA GLU A 324 -1.09 0.13 12.05
C GLU A 324 -0.44 -0.57 10.85
N MET A 325 0.90 -0.52 10.76
CA MET A 325 1.63 -1.24 9.73
C MET A 325 1.47 -2.75 9.89
N MET A 326 1.46 -3.26 11.13
CA MET A 326 1.19 -4.67 11.41
C MET A 326 -0.22 -5.06 10.95
N ALA A 327 -1.24 -4.28 11.31
CA ALA A 327 -2.63 -4.55 10.94
C ALA A 327 -2.81 -4.59 9.42
N GLU A 328 -2.26 -3.63 8.70
CA GLU A 328 -2.39 -3.57 7.25
C GLU A 328 -1.60 -4.67 6.54
N SER A 329 -0.42 -5.03 7.05
CA SER A 329 0.35 -6.16 6.51
C SER A 329 -0.41 -7.48 6.70
N LEU A 330 -1.05 -7.68 7.86
CA LEU A 330 -1.90 -8.84 8.14
C LEU A 330 -3.17 -8.84 7.27
N MET A 331 -3.79 -7.69 7.03
CA MET A 331 -4.94 -7.55 6.14
C MET A 331 -4.55 -7.93 4.70
N LEU A 332 -3.45 -7.42 4.17
CA LEU A 332 -2.96 -7.78 2.84
C LEU A 332 -2.62 -9.27 2.74
N ARG A 333 -2.03 -9.85 3.79
CA ARG A 333 -1.79 -11.29 3.88
C ARG A 333 -3.09 -12.07 3.84
N ALA A 334 -4.11 -11.66 4.62
CA ALA A 334 -5.42 -12.28 4.59
C ALA A 334 -6.06 -12.23 3.20
N GLN A 335 -5.95 -11.08 2.49
CA GLN A 335 -6.46 -10.95 1.12
C GLN A 335 -5.80 -11.95 0.16
N LEU A 336 -4.47 -12.11 0.22
CA LEU A 336 -3.76 -13.09 -0.61
C LEU A 336 -4.18 -14.53 -0.28
N LEU A 337 -4.33 -14.85 1.01
CA LEU A 337 -4.79 -16.16 1.46
C LEU A 337 -6.22 -16.45 0.99
N LEU A 338 -7.11 -15.47 1.03
CA LEU A 338 -8.48 -15.61 0.50
C LEU A 338 -8.49 -15.84 -1.01
N GLN A 339 -7.61 -15.17 -1.76
CA GLN A 339 -7.45 -15.42 -3.22
C GLN A 339 -6.94 -16.85 -3.52
N GLU A 340 -6.18 -17.46 -2.61
CA GLU A 340 -5.75 -18.84 -2.68
C GLU A 340 -6.79 -19.86 -2.13
N GLY A 341 -7.93 -19.39 -1.60
CA GLY A 341 -8.94 -20.22 -0.96
C GLY A 341 -8.59 -20.70 0.45
N ARG A 342 -7.55 -20.16 1.08
CA ARG A 342 -7.05 -20.49 2.41
C ARG A 342 -7.76 -19.68 3.49
N THR A 343 -9.06 -19.89 3.63
CA THR A 343 -9.93 -19.11 4.51
C THR A 343 -9.56 -19.22 6.00
N ARG A 344 -9.12 -20.40 6.45
CA ARG A 344 -8.68 -20.61 7.85
C ARG A 344 -7.44 -19.79 8.19
N ASP A 345 -6.46 -19.80 7.32
CA ASP A 345 -5.22 -19.04 7.52
C ASP A 345 -5.49 -17.52 7.48
N ALA A 346 -6.42 -17.10 6.63
CA ALA A 346 -6.88 -15.70 6.60
C ALA A 346 -7.58 -15.29 7.91
N ALA A 347 -8.42 -16.16 8.48
CA ALA A 347 -9.06 -15.91 9.77
C ALA A 347 -8.03 -15.70 10.90
N ILE A 348 -6.98 -16.51 10.95
CA ILE A 348 -5.87 -16.34 11.92
C ILE A 348 -5.21 -14.96 11.78
N CYS A 349 -5.01 -14.47 10.55
CA CYS A 349 -4.46 -13.12 10.35
C CYS A 349 -5.39 -12.04 10.93
N ILE A 350 -6.70 -12.20 10.76
CA ILE A 350 -7.70 -11.25 11.25
C ILE A 350 -7.79 -11.28 12.79
N GLU A 351 -7.77 -12.46 13.40
CA GLU A 351 -7.70 -12.61 14.87
C GLU A 351 -6.45 -11.91 15.44
N ARG A 352 -5.31 -12.01 14.75
CA ARG A 352 -4.10 -11.28 15.15
C ARG A 352 -4.26 -9.76 15.09
N ILE A 353 -5.01 -9.22 14.13
CA ILE A 353 -5.33 -7.78 14.08
C ILE A 353 -6.15 -7.37 15.31
N GLU A 354 -7.10 -8.21 15.76
CA GLU A 354 -7.93 -7.95 16.93
C GLU A 354 -7.13 -7.84 18.24
N THR A 355 -6.02 -8.58 18.33
CA THR A 355 -5.18 -8.62 19.53
C THR A 355 -4.11 -7.53 19.57
N LEU A 356 -4.02 -6.67 18.54
CA LEU A 356 -3.03 -5.59 18.50
C LEU A 356 -3.31 -4.53 19.58
N PRO A 357 -2.26 -3.95 20.20
CA PRO A 357 -2.40 -2.89 21.18
C PRO A 357 -3.12 -1.66 20.62
N ARG A 358 -4.19 -1.24 21.25
CA ARG A 358 -5.01 -0.09 20.81
C ARG A 358 -4.47 1.25 21.29
N GLU A 359 -3.64 1.25 22.33
CA GLU A 359 -3.10 2.45 22.98
C GLU A 359 -2.14 3.26 22.10
N LEU A 360 -1.59 2.63 21.04
CA LEU A 360 -0.57 3.23 20.14
C LEU A 360 -1.14 3.65 18.78
N SER A 361 -2.40 3.39 18.49
CA SER A 361 -3.06 3.72 17.22
C SER A 361 -4.25 4.65 17.43
N SER A 362 -4.60 5.45 16.41
CA SER A 362 -5.94 6.02 16.40
C SER A 362 -6.93 4.85 16.28
N ASP A 363 -7.77 4.68 17.28
CA ASP A 363 -8.75 3.59 17.39
C ASP A 363 -9.55 3.40 16.08
N ASP A 364 -9.88 4.49 15.42
CA ASP A 364 -10.67 4.53 14.19
C ASP A 364 -10.01 3.85 12.98
N ALA A 365 -8.69 4.02 12.77
CA ALA A 365 -8.01 3.46 11.60
C ALA A 365 -7.84 1.94 11.74
N LEU A 366 -7.47 1.48 12.92
CA LEU A 366 -7.33 0.05 13.22
C LEU A 366 -8.69 -0.66 13.15
N GLN A 367 -9.74 -0.04 13.69
CA GLN A 367 -11.10 -0.57 13.62
C GLN A 367 -11.61 -0.66 12.19
N ALA A 368 -11.36 0.36 11.36
CA ALA A 368 -11.73 0.33 9.93
C ALA A 368 -10.99 -0.79 9.17
N THR A 369 -9.69 -0.97 9.43
CA THR A 369 -8.89 -2.05 8.82
C THR A 369 -9.42 -3.42 9.23
N LEU A 370 -9.73 -3.61 10.52
CA LEU A 370 -10.29 -4.86 11.05
C LEU A 370 -11.67 -5.15 10.46
N ALA A 371 -12.57 -4.16 10.45
CA ALA A 371 -13.91 -4.30 9.90
C ALA A 371 -13.86 -4.65 8.41
N PHE A 372 -12.97 -4.01 7.65
CA PHE A 372 -12.77 -4.30 6.24
C PHE A 372 -12.26 -5.74 6.01
N ALA A 373 -11.27 -6.18 6.78
CA ALA A 373 -10.73 -7.54 6.70
C ALA A 373 -11.79 -8.60 7.06
N ARG A 374 -12.59 -8.35 8.11
CA ARG A 374 -13.72 -9.21 8.50
C ARG A 374 -14.78 -9.31 7.41
N ALA A 375 -15.16 -8.19 6.79
CA ALA A 375 -16.12 -8.19 5.69
C ALA A 375 -15.63 -9.02 4.51
N GLN A 376 -14.34 -8.94 4.17
CA GLN A 376 -13.76 -9.76 3.11
C GLN A 376 -13.77 -11.27 3.45
N LEU A 377 -13.49 -11.64 4.70
CA LEU A 377 -13.59 -13.03 5.13
C LEU A 377 -15.03 -13.54 5.03
N LEU A 378 -16.01 -12.78 5.54
CA LEU A 378 -17.43 -13.11 5.46
C LEU A 378 -17.88 -13.32 3.99
N ALA A 379 -17.49 -12.41 3.10
CA ALA A 379 -17.78 -12.57 1.68
C ALA A 379 -17.16 -13.85 1.08
N ALA A 380 -15.95 -14.21 1.50
CA ALA A 380 -15.27 -15.41 1.02
C ALA A 380 -15.81 -16.72 1.65
N THR A 381 -16.54 -16.64 2.76
CA THR A 381 -17.14 -17.80 3.45
C THR A 381 -18.63 -17.99 3.18
N GLY A 382 -19.22 -17.19 2.27
CA GLY A 382 -20.63 -17.31 1.87
C GLY A 382 -21.60 -16.54 2.77
N GLU A 383 -21.10 -15.56 3.54
CA GLU A 383 -21.90 -14.67 4.39
C GLU A 383 -22.00 -13.25 3.79
N GLU A 384 -22.26 -13.16 2.50
CA GLU A 384 -22.19 -11.92 1.69
C GLU A 384 -23.11 -10.82 2.19
N ARG A 385 -24.29 -11.16 2.74
CA ARG A 385 -25.21 -10.16 3.32
C ARG A 385 -24.62 -9.46 4.53
N ARG A 386 -23.92 -10.20 5.40
CA ARG A 386 -23.23 -9.63 6.56
C ARG A 386 -22.03 -8.79 6.11
N ALA A 387 -21.30 -9.26 5.11
CA ALA A 387 -20.21 -8.48 4.49
C ALA A 387 -20.73 -7.16 3.91
N ALA A 388 -21.84 -7.17 3.17
CA ALA A 388 -22.46 -5.97 2.60
C ALA A 388 -22.87 -4.97 3.69
N THR A 389 -23.40 -5.43 4.82
CA THR A 389 -23.74 -4.55 5.97
C THR A 389 -22.50 -3.81 6.49
N ILE A 390 -21.40 -4.53 6.73
CA ILE A 390 -20.15 -3.92 7.23
C ILE A 390 -19.56 -2.95 6.19
N PHE A 391 -19.56 -3.32 4.89
CA PHE A 391 -19.06 -2.41 3.85
C PHE A 391 -19.92 -1.14 3.75
N ARG A 392 -21.25 -1.22 3.95
CA ARG A 392 -22.14 -0.05 3.96
C ARG A 392 -21.85 0.89 5.14
N GLU A 393 -21.59 0.34 6.32
CA GLU A 393 -21.18 1.11 7.49
C GLU A 393 -19.83 1.82 7.27
N LEU A 394 -18.85 1.10 6.72
CA LEU A 394 -17.53 1.67 6.38
C LEU A 394 -17.63 2.77 5.32
N GLN A 395 -18.49 2.60 4.31
CA GLN A 395 -18.72 3.60 3.27
C GLN A 395 -19.31 4.89 3.88
N ALA A 396 -20.31 4.77 4.76
CA ALA A 396 -20.91 5.90 5.44
C ALA A 396 -19.89 6.65 6.31
N ALA A 397 -19.08 5.92 7.09
CA ALA A 397 -18.00 6.50 7.91
C ALA A 397 -16.93 7.21 7.06
N SER A 398 -16.58 6.68 5.90
CA SER A 398 -15.58 7.26 4.99
C SER A 398 -16.05 8.57 4.35
N SER A 399 -17.33 8.67 4.03
CA SER A 399 -17.93 9.88 3.46
C SER A 399 -17.87 11.05 4.45
N GLY A 400 -18.08 10.78 5.75
CA GLY A 400 -17.93 11.77 6.81
C GLY A 400 -16.50 12.30 6.97
N LYS A 401 -15.49 11.49 6.66
CA LYS A 401 -14.05 11.83 6.76
C LYS A 401 -13.47 12.45 5.48
N ARG A 402 -14.28 12.71 4.46
CA ARG A 402 -13.85 13.20 3.14
C ARG A 402 -12.77 12.36 2.46
N ASN A 403 -12.62 11.10 2.81
CA ASN A 403 -11.75 10.16 2.09
C ASN A 403 -12.54 9.46 0.97
N ASN A 404 -12.75 10.19 -0.12
CA ASN A 404 -13.55 9.74 -1.26
C ASN A 404 -12.90 8.56 -1.99
N TYR A 405 -11.57 8.48 -1.98
CA TYR A 405 -10.86 7.35 -2.59
C TYR A 405 -11.12 6.05 -1.83
N TRP A 406 -11.04 6.07 -0.51
CA TRP A 406 -11.37 4.90 0.32
C TRP A 406 -12.85 4.52 0.20
N ALA A 407 -13.75 5.51 0.19
CA ALA A 407 -15.18 5.29 -0.04
C ALA A 407 -15.44 4.62 -1.40
N LEU A 408 -14.71 4.99 -2.46
CA LEU A 408 -14.81 4.35 -3.77
C LEU A 408 -14.35 2.88 -3.72
N GLN A 409 -13.23 2.59 -3.07
CA GLN A 409 -12.75 1.21 -2.90
C GLN A 409 -13.78 0.34 -2.15
N ILE A 410 -14.35 0.87 -1.08
CA ILE A 410 -15.42 0.18 -0.33
C ILE A 410 -16.64 -0.02 -1.21
N SER A 411 -17.05 0.98 -2.02
CA SER A 411 -18.20 0.86 -2.94
C SER A 411 -18.05 -0.31 -3.91
N VAL A 412 -16.84 -0.53 -4.43
CA VAL A 412 -16.56 -1.66 -5.33
C VAL A 412 -16.70 -3.00 -4.60
N ARG A 413 -16.24 -3.10 -3.34
CA ARG A 413 -16.40 -4.30 -2.51
C ARG A 413 -17.85 -4.52 -2.07
N LEU A 414 -18.58 -3.45 -1.76
CA LEU A 414 -20.00 -3.50 -1.46
C LEU A 414 -20.79 -4.00 -2.66
N ALA A 415 -20.50 -3.49 -3.86
CA ALA A 415 -21.15 -3.96 -5.07
C ALA A 415 -20.90 -5.46 -5.31
N ASP A 416 -19.66 -5.93 -5.11
CA ASP A 416 -19.33 -7.36 -5.25
C ASP A 416 -20.12 -8.23 -4.27
N ALA A 417 -20.24 -7.84 -3.00
CA ALA A 417 -21.00 -8.55 -1.98
C ALA A 417 -22.51 -8.55 -2.25
N LEU A 418 -23.08 -7.41 -2.70
CA LEU A 418 -24.51 -7.30 -3.06
C LEU A 418 -24.85 -8.18 -4.26
N LEU A 419 -24.01 -8.18 -5.30
CA LEU A 419 -24.19 -9.06 -6.46
C LEU A 419 -24.12 -10.53 -6.06
N ALA A 420 -23.23 -10.91 -5.16
CA ALA A 420 -23.07 -12.28 -4.67
C ALA A 420 -24.31 -12.74 -3.87
N CYS A 421 -24.92 -11.86 -3.07
CA CYS A 421 -26.13 -12.22 -2.31
C CYS A 421 -27.46 -12.08 -3.09
N GLY A 422 -27.41 -11.73 -4.39
CA GLY A 422 -28.56 -11.63 -5.28
C GLY A 422 -29.19 -10.23 -5.38
N ASP A 423 -28.68 -9.22 -4.69
CA ASP A 423 -29.17 -7.84 -4.77
C ASP A 423 -28.62 -7.12 -6.01
N HIS A 424 -28.93 -7.70 -7.20
CA HIS A 424 -28.35 -7.28 -8.48
C HIS A 424 -28.67 -5.82 -8.85
N ALA A 425 -29.84 -5.31 -8.47
CA ALA A 425 -30.26 -3.94 -8.80
C ALA A 425 -29.41 -2.91 -8.07
N GLU A 426 -29.25 -3.06 -6.75
CA GLU A 426 -28.46 -2.17 -5.91
C GLU A 426 -26.97 -2.31 -6.23
N GLY A 427 -26.44 -3.55 -6.32
CA GLY A 427 -25.05 -3.81 -6.65
C GLY A 427 -24.63 -3.22 -7.99
N ARG A 428 -25.50 -3.35 -9.04
CA ARG A 428 -25.26 -2.71 -10.34
C ARG A 428 -25.27 -1.17 -10.24
N ALA A 429 -26.21 -0.58 -9.51
CA ALA A 429 -26.30 0.87 -9.37
C ALA A 429 -25.06 1.44 -8.70
N ILE A 430 -24.61 0.83 -7.60
CA ILE A 430 -23.37 1.22 -6.88
C ILE A 430 -22.15 1.08 -7.79
N LEU A 431 -22.01 -0.03 -8.53
CA LEU A 431 -20.87 -0.24 -9.42
C LEU A 431 -20.85 0.79 -10.56
N VAL A 432 -21.98 1.06 -11.20
CA VAL A 432 -22.04 2.06 -12.30
C VAL A 432 -21.67 3.45 -11.78
N GLN A 433 -22.16 3.83 -10.61
CA GLN A 433 -21.78 5.10 -9.96
C GLN A 433 -20.28 5.12 -9.65
N ALA A 434 -19.73 4.03 -9.09
CA ALA A 434 -18.29 3.92 -8.80
C ALA A 434 -17.45 4.02 -10.08
N LEU A 435 -17.87 3.38 -11.19
CA LEU A 435 -17.20 3.47 -12.49
C LEU A 435 -17.21 4.89 -13.05
N GLN A 436 -18.32 5.64 -12.94
CA GLN A 436 -18.40 7.02 -13.39
C GLN A 436 -17.41 7.91 -12.61
N VAL A 437 -17.35 7.74 -11.31
CA VAL A 437 -16.43 8.48 -10.44
C VAL A 437 -14.98 8.06 -10.73
N GLY A 438 -14.72 6.77 -10.81
CA GLY A 438 -13.39 6.21 -11.04
C GLY A 438 -12.79 6.61 -12.39
N ALA A 439 -13.59 6.56 -13.46
CA ALA A 439 -13.16 6.96 -14.81
C ALA A 439 -12.75 8.44 -14.86
N ARG A 440 -13.52 9.33 -14.22
CA ARG A 440 -13.19 10.77 -14.15
C ARG A 440 -11.96 11.04 -13.29
N ALA A 441 -11.75 10.24 -12.25
CA ALA A 441 -10.65 10.40 -11.32
C ALA A 441 -9.35 9.76 -11.81
N GLY A 442 -9.39 8.86 -12.80
CA GLY A 442 -8.24 8.06 -13.25
C GLY A 442 -7.93 6.87 -12.34
N VAL A 443 -8.88 6.45 -11.47
CA VAL A 443 -8.76 5.25 -10.64
C VAL A 443 -8.91 4.03 -11.54
N TYR A 444 -7.94 3.14 -11.54
CA TYR A 444 -7.91 2.02 -12.47
C TYR A 444 -7.75 0.67 -11.80
N GLN A 445 -6.70 0.53 -10.98
CA GLN A 445 -6.32 -0.75 -10.41
C GLN A 445 -7.36 -1.29 -9.42
N THR A 446 -8.06 -0.42 -8.72
CA THR A 446 -9.19 -0.77 -7.84
C THR A 446 -10.25 -1.62 -8.56
N PHE A 447 -10.56 -1.31 -9.83
CA PHE A 447 -11.53 -2.08 -10.63
C PHE A 447 -10.91 -3.33 -11.26
N VAL A 448 -9.62 -3.27 -11.61
CA VAL A 448 -8.89 -4.45 -12.09
C VAL A 448 -8.80 -5.53 -11.00
N GLU A 449 -8.65 -5.16 -9.74
CA GLU A 449 -8.56 -6.07 -8.58
C GLU A 449 -9.93 -6.36 -7.93
N ALA A 450 -11.02 -5.91 -8.53
CA ALA A 450 -12.36 -6.17 -8.01
C ALA A 450 -12.69 -7.68 -8.00
N GLY A 451 -13.69 -8.06 -7.20
CA GLY A 451 -14.12 -9.45 -7.04
C GLY A 451 -14.71 -10.09 -8.30
N ALA A 452 -15.11 -11.34 -8.17
CA ALA A 452 -15.60 -12.14 -9.30
C ALA A 452 -16.94 -11.63 -9.83
N GLN A 453 -17.85 -11.24 -8.94
CA GLN A 453 -19.19 -10.76 -9.32
C GLN A 453 -19.12 -9.43 -10.06
N VAL A 454 -18.27 -8.52 -9.59
CA VAL A 454 -18.00 -7.26 -10.31
C VAL A 454 -17.38 -7.53 -11.68
N ALA A 455 -16.46 -8.48 -11.80
CA ALA A 455 -15.87 -8.84 -13.09
C ALA A 455 -16.91 -9.38 -14.08
N GLU A 456 -17.82 -10.22 -13.62
CA GLU A 456 -18.89 -10.78 -14.41
C GLU A 456 -19.87 -9.67 -14.88
N LEU A 457 -20.21 -8.75 -13.98
CA LEU A 457 -21.05 -7.61 -14.33
C LEU A 457 -20.33 -6.67 -15.32
N LEU A 458 -19.04 -6.39 -15.17
CA LEU A 458 -18.26 -5.60 -16.14
C LEU A 458 -18.28 -6.25 -17.53
N PHE A 459 -18.12 -7.57 -17.60
CA PHE A 459 -18.21 -8.32 -18.85
C PHE A 459 -19.61 -8.20 -19.47
N SER A 460 -20.68 -8.39 -18.68
CA SER A 460 -22.05 -8.20 -19.12
C SER A 460 -22.33 -6.77 -19.62
N LEU A 461 -21.86 -5.76 -18.91
CA LEU A 461 -22.00 -4.35 -19.30
C LEU A 461 -21.28 -4.02 -20.61
N HIS A 462 -20.10 -4.62 -20.84
CA HIS A 462 -19.34 -4.41 -22.07
C HIS A 462 -20.07 -4.99 -23.30
N HIS A 463 -20.70 -6.17 -23.15
CA HIS A 463 -21.41 -6.87 -24.22
C HIS A 463 -22.88 -6.44 -24.37
N ALA A 464 -23.37 -5.54 -23.50
CA ALA A 464 -24.73 -5.02 -23.59
C ALA A 464 -24.94 -4.26 -24.91
N THR A 465 -26.11 -4.44 -25.51
CA THR A 465 -26.46 -3.80 -26.79
C THR A 465 -26.45 -2.27 -26.65
N PRO A 466 -26.18 -1.51 -27.74
CA PRO A 466 -26.22 -0.03 -27.71
C PRO A 466 -27.57 0.55 -27.27
N GLN A 467 -28.64 -0.25 -27.32
CA GLN A 467 -30.00 0.12 -26.90
C GLN A 467 -30.18 0.05 -25.37
N ASP A 468 -29.29 -0.61 -24.64
CA ASP A 468 -29.33 -0.61 -23.18
C ASP A 468 -28.82 0.76 -22.67
N ARG A 469 -29.75 1.73 -22.55
CA ARG A 469 -29.53 3.11 -22.09
C ARG A 469 -29.00 3.22 -20.64
N ARG A 470 -28.75 2.09 -19.97
CA ARG A 470 -28.35 2.03 -18.55
C ARG A 470 -26.86 2.20 -18.33
N LEU A 471 -26.03 2.23 -19.39
CA LEU A 471 -24.59 2.48 -19.31
C LEU A 471 -24.23 3.74 -20.11
N PRO A 472 -23.64 4.76 -19.46
CA PRO A 472 -23.08 5.92 -20.16
C PRO A 472 -22.05 5.50 -21.23
N PRO A 473 -22.16 6.00 -22.48
CA PRO A 473 -21.28 5.58 -23.58
C PRO A 473 -19.78 5.78 -23.29
N GLU A 474 -19.45 6.82 -22.54
CA GLU A 474 -18.08 7.17 -22.14
C GLU A 474 -17.41 6.13 -21.23
N LEU A 475 -18.17 5.24 -20.59
CA LEU A 475 -17.63 4.18 -19.74
C LEU A 475 -17.17 2.95 -20.52
N ARG A 476 -17.61 2.77 -21.78
CA ARG A 476 -17.26 1.59 -22.57
C ARG A 476 -15.76 1.40 -22.78
N PRO A 477 -14.99 2.41 -23.23
CA PRO A 477 -13.55 2.26 -23.40
C PRO A 477 -12.83 1.99 -22.06
N TYR A 478 -13.33 2.58 -20.99
CA TYR A 478 -12.78 2.36 -19.66
C TYR A 478 -13.01 0.93 -19.17
N ILE A 479 -14.21 0.39 -19.29
CA ILE A 479 -14.53 -1.00 -18.95
C ILE A 479 -13.73 -1.97 -19.83
N GLU A 480 -13.61 -1.70 -21.13
CA GLU A 480 -12.80 -2.51 -22.06
C GLU A 480 -11.34 -2.58 -21.60
N SER A 481 -10.75 -1.46 -21.23
CA SER A 481 -9.37 -1.42 -20.72
C SER A 481 -9.20 -2.23 -19.44
N ILE A 482 -10.14 -2.15 -18.50
CA ILE A 482 -10.15 -2.93 -17.27
C ILE A 482 -10.22 -4.43 -17.58
N LEU A 483 -11.12 -4.84 -18.46
CA LEU A 483 -11.29 -6.24 -18.85
C LEU A 483 -10.06 -6.80 -19.56
N ALA A 484 -9.43 -6.01 -20.45
CA ALA A 484 -8.19 -6.38 -21.14
C ALA A 484 -7.04 -6.62 -20.14
N GLU A 485 -6.87 -5.74 -19.16
CA GLU A 485 -5.84 -5.89 -18.12
C GLU A 485 -6.11 -7.11 -17.22
N ARG A 486 -7.38 -7.33 -16.81
CA ARG A 486 -7.76 -8.53 -16.06
C ARG A 486 -7.45 -9.82 -16.82
N ALA A 487 -7.73 -9.84 -18.12
CA ALA A 487 -7.40 -10.98 -18.98
C ALA A 487 -5.89 -11.23 -19.06
N GLN A 488 -5.09 -10.17 -19.21
CA GLN A 488 -3.62 -10.27 -19.19
C GLN A 488 -3.08 -10.76 -17.84
N GLN A 489 -3.62 -10.28 -16.73
CA GLN A 489 -3.22 -10.74 -15.39
C GLN A 489 -3.54 -12.23 -15.21
N ARG A 490 -4.74 -12.67 -15.60
CA ARG A 490 -5.11 -14.09 -15.59
C ARG A 490 -4.14 -14.93 -16.43
N ALA A 491 -3.82 -14.48 -17.63
CA ALA A 491 -2.87 -15.17 -18.51
C ALA A 491 -1.46 -15.29 -17.91
N ARG A 492 -1.02 -14.30 -17.12
CA ARG A 492 0.28 -14.33 -16.41
C ARG A 492 0.27 -15.24 -15.19
N THR A 493 -0.85 -15.29 -14.47
CA THR A 493 -0.96 -16.06 -13.21
C THR A 493 -1.29 -17.54 -13.44
N LEU A 494 -2.00 -17.88 -14.50
CA LEU A 494 -2.37 -19.26 -14.84
C LEU A 494 -1.15 -20.19 -14.99
N PRO A 495 -0.09 -19.87 -15.77
CA PRO A 495 1.07 -20.74 -15.89
C PRO A 495 1.80 -20.95 -14.56
N ALA A 496 1.97 -19.88 -13.77
CA ALA A 496 2.63 -19.98 -12.46
C ALA A 496 1.81 -20.80 -11.46
N ARG A 497 0.48 -20.70 -11.50
CA ARG A 497 -0.43 -21.49 -10.67
C ARG A 497 -0.45 -22.96 -11.13
N ALA A 498 -0.47 -23.20 -12.44
CA ALA A 498 -0.39 -24.52 -13.02
C ALA A 498 0.90 -25.24 -12.61
N SER A 499 2.05 -24.58 -12.73
CA SER A 499 3.36 -25.13 -12.34
C SER A 499 3.38 -25.54 -10.86
N ARG A 500 2.91 -24.66 -9.97
CA ARG A 500 2.85 -24.96 -8.52
C ARG A 500 1.92 -26.12 -8.18
N VAL A 501 0.77 -26.18 -8.80
CA VAL A 501 -0.17 -27.30 -8.58
C VAL A 501 0.41 -28.60 -9.15
N THR A 502 1.08 -28.54 -10.29
CA THR A 502 1.77 -29.69 -10.86
C THR A 502 2.88 -30.20 -9.93
N GLU A 503 3.68 -29.31 -9.37
CA GLU A 503 4.72 -29.65 -8.38
C GLU A 503 4.11 -30.15 -7.06
N SER A 504 2.90 -29.73 -6.69
CA SER A 504 2.21 -30.14 -5.46
C SER A 504 1.42 -31.45 -5.59
N LEU A 505 0.93 -31.78 -6.79
CA LEU A 505 0.20 -33.04 -7.02
C LEU A 505 1.18 -34.18 -7.15
N SER A 506 0.96 -35.22 -6.36
CA SER A 506 1.72 -36.47 -6.52
C SER A 506 1.40 -37.19 -7.84
N PRO A 507 2.29 -38.02 -8.38
CA PRO A 507 2.01 -38.81 -9.59
C PRO A 507 0.71 -39.61 -9.53
N ARG A 508 0.34 -40.08 -8.34
CA ARG A 508 -0.91 -40.82 -8.10
C ARG A 508 -2.13 -39.89 -8.16
N GLU A 509 -2.03 -38.68 -7.58
CA GLU A 509 -3.09 -37.71 -7.65
C GLU A 509 -3.32 -37.20 -9.09
N HIS A 510 -2.28 -37.04 -9.89
CA HIS A 510 -2.39 -36.76 -11.33
C HIS A 510 -3.14 -37.89 -12.07
N SER A 511 -2.80 -39.16 -11.80
CA SER A 511 -3.51 -40.28 -12.42
C SER A 511 -4.98 -40.31 -12.04
N VAL A 512 -5.31 -40.07 -10.77
CA VAL A 512 -6.68 -40.00 -10.28
C VAL A 512 -7.43 -38.82 -10.95
N LEU A 513 -6.82 -37.61 -11.02
CA LEU A 513 -7.39 -36.45 -11.64
C LEU A 513 -7.70 -36.66 -13.14
N ARG A 514 -6.79 -37.27 -13.85
CA ARG A 514 -6.97 -37.67 -15.27
C ARG A 514 -8.10 -38.66 -15.47
N SER A 515 -8.25 -39.63 -14.55
CA SER A 515 -9.39 -40.56 -14.58
C SER A 515 -10.71 -39.89 -14.19
N MET A 516 -10.66 -38.86 -13.31
CA MET A 516 -11.82 -38.02 -12.98
C MET A 516 -12.30 -37.23 -14.19
N SER A 517 -11.41 -36.68 -15.01
CA SER A 517 -11.78 -35.91 -16.23
C SER A 517 -12.49 -36.77 -17.29
N ARG A 518 -12.19 -38.08 -17.33
CA ARG A 518 -12.90 -39.04 -18.17
C ARG A 518 -14.26 -39.47 -17.62
N GLY A 519 -14.71 -38.90 -16.51
CA GLY A 519 -16.01 -39.18 -15.89
C GLY A 519 -16.07 -40.49 -15.10
N LEU A 520 -14.95 -41.16 -14.81
CA LEU A 520 -14.93 -42.45 -14.13
C LEU A 520 -15.33 -42.34 -12.65
N SER A 521 -16.20 -43.20 -12.15
CA SER A 521 -16.52 -43.27 -10.72
C SER A 521 -15.31 -43.71 -9.88
N ASN A 522 -15.29 -43.39 -8.58
CA ASN A 522 -14.19 -43.79 -7.68
C ASN A 522 -13.95 -45.29 -7.68
N LYS A 523 -14.99 -46.12 -7.84
CA LYS A 523 -14.89 -47.56 -7.94
C LYS A 523 -14.16 -47.98 -9.23
N ARG A 524 -14.45 -47.36 -10.37
CA ARG A 524 -13.76 -47.63 -11.65
C ARG A 524 -12.32 -47.09 -11.63
N ILE A 525 -12.06 -45.94 -11.01
CA ILE A 525 -10.71 -45.38 -10.83
C ILE A 525 -9.88 -46.35 -9.98
N ALA A 526 -10.45 -46.90 -8.90
CA ALA A 526 -9.81 -47.89 -8.05
C ALA A 526 -9.40 -49.15 -8.82
N GLN A 527 -10.29 -49.65 -9.68
CA GLN A 527 -10.02 -50.80 -10.55
C GLN A 527 -8.93 -50.50 -11.58
N GLU A 528 -9.00 -49.33 -12.26
CA GLU A 528 -8.04 -48.94 -13.28
C GLU A 528 -6.62 -48.71 -12.70
N LEU A 529 -6.53 -48.10 -11.52
CA LEU A 529 -5.26 -47.81 -10.87
C LEU A 529 -4.77 -48.92 -9.90
N GLN A 530 -5.51 -50.03 -9.78
CA GLN A 530 -5.23 -51.15 -8.89
C GLN A 530 -5.01 -50.74 -7.43
N ILE A 531 -5.87 -49.86 -6.89
CA ILE A 531 -5.84 -49.42 -5.50
C ILE A 531 -7.23 -49.55 -4.85
N ALA A 532 -7.27 -49.50 -3.53
CA ALA A 532 -8.54 -49.56 -2.80
C ALA A 532 -9.45 -48.33 -3.08
N PRO A 533 -10.77 -48.51 -3.16
CA PRO A 533 -11.69 -47.38 -3.35
C PRO A 533 -11.56 -46.27 -2.28
N GLU A 534 -11.23 -46.65 -1.05
CA GLU A 534 -10.98 -45.66 0.03
C GLU A 534 -9.70 -44.85 -0.20
N THR A 535 -8.68 -45.46 -0.82
CA THR A 535 -7.46 -44.75 -1.23
C THR A 535 -7.77 -43.71 -2.33
N VAL A 536 -8.65 -44.07 -3.27
CA VAL A 536 -9.14 -43.09 -4.28
C VAL A 536 -9.84 -41.92 -3.62
N LYS A 537 -10.71 -42.16 -2.63
CA LYS A 537 -11.40 -41.08 -1.88
C LYS A 537 -10.39 -40.17 -1.19
N SER A 538 -9.34 -40.72 -0.60
CA SER A 538 -8.26 -39.95 0.04
C SER A 538 -7.50 -39.09 -0.98
N HIS A 539 -7.17 -39.64 -2.16
CA HIS A 539 -6.54 -38.88 -3.24
C HIS A 539 -7.46 -37.76 -3.77
N VAL A 540 -8.77 -38.05 -3.98
CA VAL A 540 -9.75 -37.03 -4.40
C VAL A 540 -9.84 -35.92 -3.37
N LYS A 541 -9.85 -36.22 -2.08
CA LYS A 541 -9.81 -35.22 -1.02
C LYS A 541 -8.52 -34.39 -1.07
N GLY A 542 -7.38 -35.01 -1.27
CA GLY A 542 -6.08 -34.35 -1.44
C GLY A 542 -6.08 -33.41 -2.67
N ILE A 543 -6.61 -33.87 -3.81
CA ILE A 543 -6.76 -33.08 -5.03
C ILE A 543 -7.66 -31.87 -4.77
N PHE A 544 -8.79 -32.03 -4.08
CA PHE A 544 -9.71 -30.92 -3.78
C PHE A 544 -9.03 -29.86 -2.92
N ILE A 545 -8.25 -30.25 -1.92
CA ILE A 545 -7.48 -29.34 -1.08
C ILE A 545 -6.42 -28.59 -1.92
N LYS A 546 -5.67 -29.30 -2.74
CA LYS A 546 -4.56 -28.75 -3.54
C LYS A 546 -5.05 -27.83 -4.68
N LEU A 547 -6.21 -28.14 -5.26
CA LEU A 547 -6.87 -27.31 -6.28
C LEU A 547 -7.75 -26.20 -5.67
N ALA A 548 -7.93 -26.18 -4.34
CA ALA A 548 -8.84 -25.28 -3.62
C ALA A 548 -10.29 -25.34 -4.18
N VAL A 549 -10.84 -26.54 -4.35
CA VAL A 549 -12.19 -26.78 -4.90
C VAL A 549 -13.00 -27.69 -3.97
N GLN A 550 -14.33 -27.63 -4.09
CA GLN A 550 -15.23 -28.41 -3.22
C GLN A 550 -15.96 -29.52 -3.96
N THR A 551 -16.02 -29.48 -5.29
CA THR A 551 -16.77 -30.44 -6.09
C THR A 551 -15.90 -31.08 -7.16
N ARG A 552 -16.29 -32.30 -7.56
CA ARG A 552 -15.61 -33.05 -8.63
C ARG A 552 -15.64 -32.30 -9.97
N ALA A 553 -16.79 -31.74 -10.34
CA ALA A 553 -16.92 -30.97 -11.56
C ALA A 553 -16.02 -29.75 -11.56
N HIS A 554 -15.94 -29.04 -10.44
CA HIS A 554 -15.06 -27.90 -10.26
C HIS A 554 -13.59 -28.30 -10.31
N ALA A 555 -13.22 -29.46 -9.73
CA ALA A 555 -11.84 -29.98 -9.82
C ALA A 555 -11.42 -30.26 -11.27
N VAL A 556 -12.27 -30.87 -12.07
CA VAL A 556 -12.00 -31.15 -13.49
C VAL A 556 -11.94 -29.86 -14.32
N SER A 557 -12.87 -28.94 -14.11
CA SER A 557 -12.86 -27.63 -14.78
C SER A 557 -11.60 -26.81 -14.44
N THR A 558 -11.25 -26.74 -13.16
CA THR A 558 -10.04 -26.03 -12.70
C THR A 558 -8.77 -26.68 -13.25
N ALA A 559 -8.69 -28.01 -13.24
CA ALA A 559 -7.55 -28.73 -13.78
C ALA A 559 -7.39 -28.52 -15.30
N GLY A 560 -8.51 -28.47 -16.05
CA GLY A 560 -8.53 -28.13 -17.47
C GLY A 560 -8.04 -26.72 -17.72
N ALA A 561 -8.52 -25.74 -16.94
CA ALA A 561 -8.09 -24.35 -17.03
C ALA A 561 -6.61 -24.14 -16.68
N LEU A 562 -6.05 -25.00 -15.83
CA LEU A 562 -4.64 -24.99 -15.44
C LEU A 562 -3.75 -25.83 -16.38
N GLY A 563 -4.30 -26.50 -17.40
CA GLY A 563 -3.54 -27.36 -18.33
C GLY A 563 -2.95 -28.62 -17.68
N LEU A 564 -3.60 -29.14 -16.63
CA LEU A 564 -3.16 -30.34 -15.88
C LEU A 564 -3.77 -31.65 -16.42
N LEU A 565 -4.66 -31.58 -17.41
CA LEU A 565 -5.39 -32.70 -18.00
C LEU A 565 -4.89 -33.03 -19.39
#